data_7cbb2617b2db4936574a36cde86dd3dc
#
_entry.id   7cbb2617b2db4936574a36cde86dd3dc
#
_cell.length_a   1.000
_cell.length_b   1.000
_cell.length_c   1.000
_cell.angle_alpha   90.00
_cell.angle_beta   90.00
_cell.angle_gamma   90.00
#
_symmetry.space_group_name_H-M   'P 1'
#
loop_
_entity.id
_entity.type
_entity.pdbx_description
1 polymer ?
#
loop_
_entity_poly.entity_id
_entity_poly.type
_entity_poly.pdbx_seq_one_letter_code
_entity_poly.pdbx_strand_id
1 'polypeptide(L)'
;MRLGFGVGANDVESLLRSLPSLPLRYAAHDRAARELARWLEGREEIAQVLHPALEDSPGHAHWRALCGERNLAAGLFSVVFDERFGTEAVDGFCDSLALFRLGYSWGGPVSLVVPYDIGLMRDASVSRWPHKGTLVRFSIGLEDVDDLRADLAQALARMA
;
A
#
# COMPACT_ATOMS: atom_id res chain seq x y z
N MET A 1 -0.87 -28.68 27.63
CA MET A 1 -1.18 -27.58 26.69
C MET A 1 -2.39 -26.83 27.25
N ARG A 2 -2.18 -25.61 27.81
CA ARG A 2 -3.26 -24.91 28.56
C ARG A 2 -4.19 -24.06 27.67
N LEU A 3 -3.71 -23.63 26.48
CA LEU A 3 -4.45 -22.71 25.62
C LEU A 3 -4.76 -23.30 24.22
N GLY A 4 -4.44 -24.56 23.99
CA GLY A 4 -4.70 -25.21 22.71
C GLY A 4 -3.88 -24.69 21.51
N PHE A 5 -2.90 -23.82 21.73
CA PHE A 5 -2.02 -23.36 20.66
C PHE A 5 -1.11 -24.48 20.21
N GLY A 6 -1.16 -24.76 18.92
CA GLY A 6 -0.30 -25.73 18.27
C GLY A 6 0.10 -25.21 16.90
N VAL A 7 1.26 -25.64 16.41
CA VAL A 7 1.77 -25.34 15.09
C VAL A 7 2.20 -26.64 14.42
N GLY A 8 1.88 -26.82 13.14
CA GLY A 8 2.30 -27.97 12.37
C GLY A 8 3.80 -27.94 12.08
N ALA A 9 4.43 -29.11 11.99
CA ALA A 9 5.86 -29.20 11.68
C ALA A 9 6.22 -28.55 10.34
N ASN A 10 5.36 -28.66 9.33
CA ASN A 10 5.54 -28.03 8.04
C ASN A 10 5.49 -26.50 8.10
N ASP A 11 4.64 -25.96 8.97
CA ASP A 11 4.54 -24.51 9.19
C ASP A 11 5.83 -23.99 9.87
N VAL A 12 6.35 -24.75 10.84
CA VAL A 12 7.63 -24.43 11.50
C VAL A 12 8.78 -24.44 10.50
N GLU A 13 8.85 -25.47 9.65
CA GLU A 13 9.88 -25.56 8.59
C GLU A 13 9.79 -24.36 7.63
N SER A 14 8.59 -24.01 7.17
CA SER A 14 8.36 -22.88 6.28
C SER A 14 8.81 -21.56 6.91
N LEU A 15 8.51 -21.35 8.20
CA LEU A 15 8.96 -20.19 8.96
C LEU A 15 10.48 -20.15 9.08
N LEU A 16 11.13 -21.27 9.46
CA LEU A 16 12.58 -21.35 9.61
C LEU A 16 13.31 -21.07 8.28
N ARG A 17 12.75 -21.49 7.15
CA ARG A 17 13.30 -21.20 5.82
C ARG A 17 13.15 -19.74 5.43
N SER A 18 12.02 -19.10 5.76
CA SER A 18 11.70 -17.74 5.32
C SER A 18 12.22 -16.64 6.25
N LEU A 19 12.36 -16.92 7.53
CA LEU A 19 12.73 -15.94 8.55
C LEU A 19 14.10 -15.28 8.32
N PRO A 20 15.17 -16.00 7.91
CA PRO A 20 16.49 -15.40 7.68
C PRO A 20 16.50 -14.32 6.59
N SER A 21 15.61 -14.40 5.60
CA SER A 21 15.51 -13.40 4.53
C SER A 21 14.53 -12.27 4.83
N LEU A 22 13.82 -12.30 5.97
CA LEU A 22 12.81 -11.28 6.31
C LEU A 22 13.36 -9.84 6.31
N PRO A 23 14.53 -9.55 6.91
CA PRO A 23 15.07 -8.19 6.91
C PRO A 23 15.35 -7.66 5.50
N LEU A 24 15.85 -8.52 4.61
CA LEU A 24 16.13 -8.16 3.20
C LEU A 24 14.86 -7.86 2.44
N ARG A 25 13.84 -8.71 2.57
CA ARG A 25 12.54 -8.52 1.93
C ARG A 25 11.85 -7.26 2.44
N TYR A 26 11.84 -7.06 3.76
CA TYR A 26 11.23 -5.89 4.39
C TYR A 26 11.89 -4.59 3.90
N ALA A 27 13.21 -4.55 3.82
CA ALA A 27 13.94 -3.39 3.31
C ALA A 27 13.66 -3.13 1.82
N ALA A 28 13.48 -4.18 1.01
CA ALA A 28 13.11 -4.06 -0.39
C ALA A 28 11.71 -3.49 -0.55
N HIS A 29 10.72 -4.01 0.18
CA HIS A 29 9.35 -3.47 0.21
C HIS A 29 9.32 -1.99 0.60
N ASP A 30 10.01 -1.63 1.70
CA ASP A 30 10.05 -0.24 2.20
C ASP A 30 10.65 0.72 1.17
N ARG A 31 11.76 0.34 0.55
CA ARG A 31 12.42 1.18 -0.48
C ARG A 31 11.51 1.40 -1.69
N ALA A 32 10.97 0.33 -2.25
CA ALA A 32 10.10 0.40 -3.42
C ALA A 32 8.80 1.18 -3.11
N ALA A 33 8.18 0.95 -1.97
CA ALA A 33 6.97 1.68 -1.55
C ALA A 33 7.22 3.18 -1.42
N ARG A 34 8.34 3.60 -0.81
CA ARG A 34 8.69 5.03 -0.71
C ARG A 34 8.95 5.67 -2.05
N GLU A 35 9.60 4.96 -2.96
CA GLU A 35 9.89 5.47 -4.30
C GLU A 35 8.60 5.69 -5.09
N LEU A 36 7.72 4.68 -5.11
CA LEU A 36 6.42 4.79 -5.78
C LEU A 36 5.51 5.84 -5.13
N ALA A 37 5.48 5.92 -3.80
CA ALA A 37 4.70 6.92 -3.08
C ALA A 37 5.14 8.34 -3.44
N ARG A 38 6.45 8.64 -3.44
CA ARG A 38 6.97 9.95 -3.86
C ARG A 38 6.67 10.27 -5.32
N TRP A 39 6.77 9.27 -6.19
CA TRP A 39 6.43 9.45 -7.59
C TRP A 39 4.95 9.79 -7.78
N LEU A 40 4.07 9.18 -6.98
CA LEU A 40 2.63 9.46 -7.00
C LEU A 40 2.28 10.84 -6.42
N GLU A 41 3.05 11.41 -5.48
CA GLU A 41 2.83 12.79 -4.99
C GLU A 41 2.89 13.85 -6.11
N GLY A 42 3.64 13.59 -7.17
CA GLY A 42 3.75 14.50 -8.32
C GLY A 42 2.67 14.31 -9.39
N ARG A 43 1.66 13.46 -9.16
CA ARG A 43 0.64 13.16 -10.17
C ARG A 43 -0.62 13.98 -9.96
N GLU A 44 -1.16 14.55 -11.05
CA GLU A 44 -2.36 15.37 -11.00
C GLU A 44 -3.64 14.57 -10.69
N GLU A 45 -3.60 13.26 -10.90
CA GLU A 45 -4.68 12.35 -10.58
C GLU A 45 -4.79 12.07 -9.08
N ILE A 46 -3.75 12.37 -8.30
CA ILE A 46 -3.62 12.03 -6.89
C ILE A 46 -3.79 13.29 -6.02
N ALA A 47 -4.84 13.33 -5.23
CA ALA A 47 -5.09 14.41 -4.27
C ALA A 47 -4.20 14.30 -3.03
N GLN A 48 -3.89 13.08 -2.57
CA GLN A 48 -3.03 12.87 -1.41
C GLN A 48 -2.39 11.48 -1.41
N VAL A 49 -1.14 11.42 -0.98
CA VAL A 49 -0.44 10.17 -0.67
C VAL A 49 -0.40 9.98 0.86
N LEU A 50 -0.80 8.78 1.31
CA LEU A 50 -0.84 8.40 2.72
C LEU A 50 0.24 7.35 2.98
N HIS A 51 1.48 7.80 3.11
CA HIS A 51 2.63 6.96 3.45
C HIS A 51 3.32 7.52 4.70
N PRO A 52 3.38 6.78 5.82
CA PRO A 52 3.76 7.33 7.13
C PRO A 52 5.18 7.95 7.16
N ALA A 53 6.07 7.53 6.29
CA ALA A 53 7.43 8.05 6.21
C ALA A 53 7.58 9.30 5.32
N LEU A 54 6.53 9.78 4.66
CA LEU A 54 6.52 11.04 3.92
C LEU A 54 6.08 12.18 4.83
N GLU A 55 6.78 13.31 4.77
CA GLU A 55 6.58 14.42 5.73
C GLU A 55 5.18 15.03 5.65
N ASP A 56 4.62 15.09 4.45
CA ASP A 56 3.29 15.65 4.20
C ASP A 56 2.15 14.65 4.51
N SER A 57 2.47 13.41 4.87
CA SER A 57 1.47 12.42 5.23
C SER A 57 0.89 12.67 6.62
N PRO A 58 -0.45 12.64 6.80
CA PRO A 58 -1.05 12.74 8.12
C PRO A 58 -0.48 11.72 9.09
N GLY A 59 -0.07 12.19 10.28
CA GLY A 59 0.49 11.29 11.30
C GLY A 59 1.99 11.00 11.17
N HIS A 60 2.70 11.57 10.21
CA HIS A 60 4.16 11.41 10.04
C HIS A 60 4.93 11.62 11.35
N ALA A 61 4.58 12.65 12.14
CA ALA A 61 5.25 12.94 13.41
C ALA A 61 5.14 11.77 14.41
N HIS A 62 4.01 11.07 14.46
CA HIS A 62 3.82 9.90 15.32
C HIS A 62 4.65 8.72 14.85
N TRP A 63 4.64 8.46 13.53
CA TRP A 63 5.50 7.42 12.94
C TRP A 63 6.97 7.72 13.21
N ARG A 64 7.41 8.96 13.03
CA ARG A 64 8.80 9.37 13.26
C ARG A 64 9.21 9.19 14.72
N ALA A 65 8.33 9.50 15.66
CA ALA A 65 8.60 9.29 17.10
C ALA A 65 8.76 7.80 17.47
N LEU A 66 7.99 6.91 16.82
CA LEU A 66 7.98 5.48 17.14
C LEU A 66 9.00 4.67 16.33
N CYS A 67 9.21 5.02 15.07
CA CYS A 67 9.97 4.23 14.09
C CYS A 67 11.18 4.97 13.52
N GLY A 68 11.38 6.24 13.87
CA GLY A 68 12.36 7.12 13.23
C GLY A 68 13.81 6.65 13.34
N GLU A 69 14.20 5.95 14.40
CA GLU A 69 15.56 5.43 14.56
C GLU A 69 15.92 4.41 13.46
N ARG A 70 15.00 3.52 13.12
CA ARG A 70 15.19 2.51 12.07
C ARG A 70 14.76 3.02 10.69
N ASN A 71 13.94 4.07 10.66
CA ASN A 71 13.44 4.71 9.45
C ASN A 71 12.84 3.73 8.43
N LEU A 72 12.05 2.75 8.89
CA LEU A 72 11.39 1.74 8.06
C LEU A 72 9.87 1.85 8.21
N ALA A 73 9.13 1.78 7.10
CA ALA A 73 7.67 1.91 7.05
C ALA A 73 6.97 0.78 6.28
N ALA A 74 7.69 -0.28 5.94
CA ALA A 74 7.20 -1.42 5.16
C ALA A 74 6.70 -1.06 3.75
N GLY A 75 5.99 -1.99 3.11
CA GLY A 75 5.54 -1.90 1.72
C GLY A 75 4.07 -1.50 1.55
N LEU A 76 3.41 -0.96 2.59
CA LEU A 76 1.98 -0.65 2.55
C LEU A 76 1.75 0.86 2.62
N PHE A 77 1.05 1.39 1.63
CA PHE A 77 0.59 2.78 1.63
C PHE A 77 -0.73 2.93 0.88
N SER A 78 -1.33 4.10 0.95
CA SER A 78 -2.55 4.41 0.21
C SER A 78 -2.43 5.75 -0.49
N VAL A 79 -3.24 5.95 -1.52
CA VAL A 79 -3.46 7.23 -2.16
C VAL A 79 -4.95 7.57 -2.15
N VAL A 80 -5.27 8.85 -2.16
CA VAL A 80 -6.61 9.35 -2.44
C VAL A 80 -6.58 9.95 -3.83
N PHE A 81 -7.39 9.46 -4.72
CA PHE A 81 -7.56 10.05 -6.06
C PHE A 81 -8.26 11.40 -5.95
N ASP A 82 -7.99 12.28 -6.91
CA ASP A 82 -8.70 13.55 -7.02
C ASP A 82 -10.20 13.30 -7.23
N GLU A 83 -11.06 14.12 -6.59
CA GLU A 83 -12.53 13.96 -6.62
C GLU A 83 -13.14 14.07 -8.02
N ARG A 84 -12.41 14.63 -9.00
CA ARG A 84 -12.82 14.66 -10.41
C ARG A 84 -12.91 13.27 -11.05
N PHE A 85 -12.20 12.28 -10.47
CA PHE A 85 -12.26 10.89 -10.90
C PHE A 85 -13.28 10.12 -10.05
N GLY A 86 -14.41 9.75 -10.66
CA GLY A 86 -15.40 8.92 -9.98
C GLY A 86 -14.92 7.50 -9.73
N THR A 87 -15.67 6.76 -8.91
CA THR A 87 -15.34 5.38 -8.53
C THR A 87 -15.10 4.48 -9.74
N GLU A 88 -15.90 4.59 -10.79
CA GLU A 88 -15.77 3.80 -12.01
C GLU A 88 -14.41 4.01 -12.72
N ALA A 89 -13.93 5.26 -12.76
CA ALA A 89 -12.62 5.57 -13.34
C ALA A 89 -11.47 4.97 -12.51
N VAL A 90 -11.59 5.02 -11.17
CA VAL A 90 -10.59 4.44 -10.27
C VAL A 90 -10.62 2.91 -10.30
N ASP A 91 -11.78 2.30 -10.42
CA ASP A 91 -11.90 0.85 -10.62
C ASP A 91 -11.28 0.44 -11.96
N GLY A 92 -11.54 1.19 -13.03
CA GLY A 92 -10.89 1.00 -14.34
C GLY A 92 -9.37 1.15 -14.29
N PHE A 93 -8.85 2.08 -13.49
CA PHE A 93 -7.42 2.18 -13.21
C PHE A 93 -6.89 0.88 -12.57
N CYS A 94 -7.55 0.41 -11.49
CA CYS A 94 -7.15 -0.82 -10.81
C CYS A 94 -7.18 -2.04 -11.74
N ASP A 95 -8.21 -2.17 -12.58
CA ASP A 95 -8.38 -3.28 -13.53
C ASP A 95 -7.36 -3.24 -14.69
N SER A 96 -6.83 -2.06 -15.01
CA SER A 96 -5.85 -1.88 -16.08
C SER A 96 -4.41 -2.20 -15.69
N LEU A 97 -4.14 -2.42 -14.39
CA LEU A 97 -2.84 -2.79 -13.88
C LEU A 97 -2.49 -4.22 -14.29
N ALA A 98 -1.29 -4.43 -14.81
CA ALA A 98 -0.81 -5.72 -15.28
C ALA A 98 -0.03 -6.51 -14.22
N LEU A 99 0.75 -5.81 -13.39
CA LEU A 99 1.61 -6.41 -12.36
C LEU A 99 0.91 -6.47 -11.01
N PHE A 100 0.21 -5.40 -10.64
CA PHE A 100 -0.59 -5.39 -9.41
C PHE A 100 -1.80 -6.33 -9.55
N ARG A 101 -2.07 -7.08 -8.47
CA ARG A 101 -3.26 -7.95 -8.39
C ARG A 101 -4.26 -7.38 -7.40
N LEU A 102 -5.55 -7.55 -7.67
CA LEU A 102 -6.59 -7.22 -6.70
C LEU A 102 -6.50 -8.17 -5.50
N GLY A 103 -6.40 -7.62 -4.29
CA GLY A 103 -6.33 -8.46 -3.10
C GLY A 103 -6.15 -7.70 -1.80
N TYR A 104 -6.74 -8.24 -0.72
CA TYR A 104 -6.72 -7.64 0.63
C TYR A 104 -5.46 -7.99 1.44
N SER A 105 -4.63 -8.92 0.99
CA SER A 105 -3.40 -9.32 1.67
C SER A 105 -2.32 -8.22 1.61
N TRP A 106 -1.18 -8.46 2.25
CA TRP A 106 0.00 -7.59 2.21
C TRP A 106 1.26 -8.36 2.59
N GLY A 107 2.44 -7.76 2.33
CA GLY A 107 3.73 -8.29 2.76
C GLY A 107 4.21 -9.53 2.01
N GLY A 108 3.50 -9.92 0.95
CA GLY A 108 3.91 -11.01 0.04
C GLY A 108 4.84 -10.52 -1.08
N PRO A 109 5.35 -11.43 -1.92
CA PRO A 109 6.25 -11.09 -3.01
C PRO A 109 5.54 -10.41 -4.19
N VAL A 110 4.21 -10.49 -4.27
CA VAL A 110 3.39 -9.93 -5.35
C VAL A 110 2.74 -8.63 -4.88
N SER A 111 2.83 -7.61 -5.71
CA SER A 111 2.18 -6.32 -5.49
C SER A 111 0.67 -6.43 -5.59
N LEU A 112 -0.03 -5.82 -4.63
CA LEU A 112 -1.49 -5.85 -4.55
C LEU A 112 -2.07 -4.43 -4.53
N VAL A 113 -3.29 -4.31 -5.05
CA VAL A 113 -4.07 -3.07 -5.06
C VAL A 113 -5.49 -3.35 -4.59
N VAL A 114 -6.08 -2.40 -3.85
CA VAL A 114 -7.50 -2.46 -3.44
C VAL A 114 -8.09 -1.05 -3.40
N PRO A 115 -9.14 -0.76 -4.18
CA PRO A 115 -9.93 0.46 -4.01
C PRO A 115 -10.88 0.35 -2.82
N TYR A 116 -11.15 1.48 -2.16
CA TYR A 116 -12.08 1.58 -1.02
C TYR A 116 -12.97 2.82 -1.16
N ASP A 117 -14.26 2.63 -1.02
CA ASP A 117 -15.19 3.71 -0.69
C ASP A 117 -15.29 3.84 0.84
N ILE A 118 -14.44 4.68 1.40
CA ILE A 118 -14.39 4.88 2.84
C ILE A 118 -15.67 5.52 3.37
N GLY A 119 -16.34 6.36 2.54
CA GLY A 119 -17.62 7.01 2.92
C GLY A 119 -18.73 6.00 3.19
N LEU A 120 -18.78 4.92 2.42
CA LEU A 120 -19.74 3.84 2.64
C LEU A 120 -19.32 2.86 3.75
N MET A 121 -18.04 2.75 4.04
CA MET A 121 -17.49 1.78 4.99
C MET A 121 -17.43 2.29 6.43
N ARG A 122 -17.51 3.59 6.65
CA ARG A 122 -17.40 4.21 7.98
C ARG A 122 -18.65 4.99 8.34
N ASP A 123 -19.17 4.76 9.53
CA ASP A 123 -20.21 5.59 10.12
C ASP A 123 -19.62 6.98 10.44
N ALA A 124 -20.28 8.04 9.96
CA ALA A 124 -19.87 9.42 10.17
C ALA A 124 -19.84 9.85 11.66
N SER A 125 -20.53 9.11 12.53
CA SER A 125 -20.51 9.33 13.98
C SER A 125 -19.20 8.86 14.63
N VAL A 126 -18.51 7.91 13.99
CA VAL A 126 -17.26 7.31 14.52
C VAL A 126 -16.03 8.06 14.01
N SER A 127 -16.02 8.39 12.72
CA SER A 127 -14.87 9.07 12.12
C SER A 127 -15.30 9.82 10.85
N ARG A 128 -14.95 11.10 10.77
CA ARG A 128 -15.12 11.85 9.52
C ARG A 128 -13.94 11.56 8.60
N TRP A 129 -14.24 10.99 7.44
CA TRP A 129 -13.30 10.90 6.33
C TRP A 129 -13.24 12.26 5.63
N PRO A 130 -12.10 12.95 5.59
CA PRO A 130 -12.03 14.32 5.10
C PRO A 130 -11.97 14.42 3.57
N HIS A 131 -11.74 13.31 2.88
CA HIS A 131 -11.57 13.30 1.43
C HIS A 131 -12.84 12.87 0.73
N LYS A 132 -13.07 13.38 -0.47
CA LYS A 132 -14.18 13.00 -1.32
C LYS A 132 -13.78 11.96 -2.38
N GLY A 133 -12.50 11.90 -2.72
CA GLY A 133 -11.96 10.96 -3.70
C GLY A 133 -11.88 9.53 -3.17
N THR A 134 -11.81 8.58 -4.09
CA THR A 134 -11.65 7.16 -3.79
C THR A 134 -10.26 6.88 -3.22
N LEU A 135 -10.19 6.12 -2.14
CA LEU A 135 -8.93 5.66 -1.58
C LEU A 135 -8.51 4.36 -2.27
N VAL A 136 -7.26 4.30 -2.70
CA VAL A 136 -6.64 3.06 -3.22
C VAL A 136 -5.46 2.69 -2.34
N ARG A 137 -5.46 1.47 -1.81
CA ARG A 137 -4.36 0.91 -1.03
C ARG A 137 -3.45 0.07 -1.92
N PHE A 138 -2.16 0.31 -1.81
CA PHE A 138 -1.12 -0.49 -2.42
C PHE A 138 -0.38 -1.31 -1.36
N SER A 139 -0.08 -2.56 -1.68
CA SER A 139 0.90 -3.39 -0.99
C SER A 139 1.98 -3.76 -1.99
N ILE A 140 3.16 -3.19 -1.81
CA ILE A 140 4.26 -3.37 -2.75
C ILE A 140 4.96 -4.70 -2.49
N GLY A 141 5.14 -5.47 -3.54
CA GLY A 141 5.82 -6.77 -3.55
C GLY A 141 7.34 -6.66 -3.71
N LEU A 142 7.91 -7.62 -4.40
CA LEU A 142 9.36 -7.73 -4.66
C LEU A 142 9.69 -7.62 -6.15
N GLU A 143 8.75 -7.18 -6.96
CA GLU A 143 8.97 -6.90 -8.38
C GLU A 143 9.91 -5.70 -8.54
N ASP A 144 10.47 -5.54 -9.73
CA ASP A 144 11.29 -4.37 -10.05
C ASP A 144 10.47 -3.08 -9.92
N VAL A 145 11.02 -2.08 -9.25
CA VAL A 145 10.30 -0.83 -8.96
C VAL A 145 10.04 0.00 -10.22
N ASP A 146 10.91 -0.06 -11.22
CA ASP A 146 10.73 0.64 -12.49
C ASP A 146 9.59 0.02 -13.30
N ASP A 147 9.46 -1.32 -13.26
CA ASP A 147 8.35 -2.03 -13.87
C ASP A 147 7.01 -1.69 -13.18
N LEU A 148 6.99 -1.67 -11.85
CA LEU A 148 5.81 -1.26 -11.09
C LEU A 148 5.43 0.19 -11.40
N ARG A 149 6.41 1.10 -11.51
CA ARG A 149 6.16 2.50 -11.87
C ARG A 149 5.62 2.63 -13.29
N ALA A 150 6.15 1.86 -14.24
CA ALA A 150 5.65 1.83 -15.61
C ALA A 150 4.21 1.32 -15.69
N ASP A 151 3.87 0.30 -14.88
CA ASP A 151 2.52 -0.25 -14.78
C ASP A 151 1.54 0.78 -14.22
N LEU A 152 1.90 1.49 -13.15
CA LEU A 152 1.10 2.60 -12.61
C LEU A 152 0.93 3.73 -13.64
N ALA A 153 2.01 4.10 -14.34
CA ALA A 153 1.98 5.19 -15.32
C ALA A 153 1.05 4.88 -16.51
N GLN A 154 1.08 3.65 -17.04
CA GLN A 154 0.20 3.26 -18.14
C GLN A 154 -1.27 3.21 -17.70
N ALA A 155 -1.53 2.83 -16.44
CA ALA A 155 -2.87 2.79 -15.89
C ALA A 155 -3.44 4.21 -15.66
N LEU A 156 -2.64 5.14 -15.09
CA LEU A 156 -3.02 6.55 -14.94
C LEU A 156 -3.31 7.22 -16.28
N ALA A 157 -2.49 6.95 -17.31
CA ALA A 157 -2.69 7.52 -18.64
C ALA A 157 -4.02 7.13 -19.30
N ARG A 158 -4.71 6.10 -18.82
CA ARG A 158 -6.04 5.69 -19.30
C ARG A 158 -7.20 6.43 -18.61
N MET A 159 -6.90 7.16 -17.53
CA MET A 159 -7.89 7.94 -16.79
C MET A 159 -8.10 9.35 -17.39
N ALA A 160 -7.18 9.79 -18.28
CA ALA A 160 -7.17 11.12 -18.88
C ALA A 160 -8.28 11.30 -19.94
#